data_2ae5de274a1ec33da728b7a534b5d744
#
_entry.id   2ae5de274a1ec33da728b7a534b5d744
#
_cell.length_a   1.000
_cell.length_b   1.000
_cell.length_c   1.000
_cell.angle_alpha   90.00
_cell.angle_beta   90.00
_cell.angle_gamma   90.00
#
_symmetry.space_group_name_H-M   'P 1'
#
loop_
_entity.id
_entity.type
_entity.pdbx_description
1 polymer ?
#
loop_
_entity_poly.entity_id
_entity_poly.type
_entity_poly.pdbx_seq_one_letter_code
_entity_poly.pdbx_strand_id
1 'polypeptide(L)'
;MAAAFDRSDILRTFQLFHRPGDITELRILNAGKFRTISGYFDNAGAMVDAVVGLADDPFPAYYFTINPVRPDLFARSANKYTRYAKETTADADIIKRRWLPIDLDPMRPSGISSNEEEHDAAIQKVRDIRDRLVSMGWPVRAFILADSGNGGHLAVKIDLPNDTAARDLVKACLEALDAVFSDDRVKVDTTTYNAARIWKIYGTMARKGSDVPDRPHRLSKILEAPEPEELATVSREQLEALAALRPTEQTTTTAAAGVDFDPVRYAEAHGATVAKVKSGWLDPKGKRWTLAILEECPFNADHNRGEAWVGVADSGERGFGCPHDGCKNNGWHALKRL
;
A
#
# COMPACT_ATOMS: atom_id res chain seq x y z
N MET A 1 -6.80 -27.50 17.62
CA MET A 1 -6.92 -26.54 16.50
C MET A 1 -6.87 -25.13 17.07
N ALA A 2 -5.99 -24.26 16.57
CA ALA A 2 -5.98 -22.86 16.97
C ALA A 2 -7.33 -22.22 16.61
N ALA A 3 -7.84 -21.33 17.47
CA ALA A 3 -9.07 -20.61 17.19
C ALA A 3 -8.95 -19.83 15.88
N ALA A 4 -9.95 -19.93 14.99
CA ALA A 4 -9.94 -19.22 13.71
C ALA A 4 -10.10 -17.70 13.90
N PHE A 5 -10.50 -17.24 15.08
CA PHE A 5 -10.76 -15.84 15.45
C PHE A 5 -10.41 -15.58 16.90
N ASP A 6 -9.88 -14.39 17.15
CA ASP A 6 -9.77 -13.80 18.48
C ASP A 6 -10.79 -12.65 18.59
N ARG A 7 -11.89 -12.89 19.30
CA ARG A 7 -12.98 -11.90 19.47
C ARG A 7 -12.51 -10.63 20.20
N SER A 8 -11.54 -10.74 21.10
CA SER A 8 -11.01 -9.60 21.84
C SER A 8 -10.19 -8.67 20.95
N ASP A 9 -9.31 -9.22 20.11
CA ASP A 9 -8.54 -8.45 19.12
C ASP A 9 -9.43 -7.85 18.04
N ILE A 10 -10.48 -8.57 17.59
CA ILE A 10 -11.48 -8.01 16.67
C ILE A 10 -12.15 -6.80 17.30
N LEU A 11 -12.66 -6.91 18.53
CA LEU A 11 -13.31 -5.81 19.23
C LEU A 11 -12.35 -4.64 19.43
N ARG A 12 -11.13 -4.91 19.89
CA ARG A 12 -10.10 -3.89 20.13
C ARG A 12 -9.72 -3.17 18.84
N THR A 13 -9.70 -3.86 17.69
CA THR A 13 -9.48 -3.22 16.38
C THR A 13 -10.48 -2.09 16.16
N PHE A 14 -11.79 -2.33 16.37
CA PHE A 14 -12.78 -1.28 16.16
C PHE A 14 -12.69 -0.16 17.19
N GLN A 15 -12.46 -0.48 18.46
CA GLN A 15 -12.31 0.52 19.51
C GLN A 15 -11.11 1.46 19.27
N LEU A 16 -10.00 0.96 18.71
CA LEU A 16 -8.83 1.75 18.40
C LEU A 16 -9.01 2.63 17.15
N PHE A 17 -9.63 2.09 16.10
CA PHE A 17 -9.68 2.77 14.81
C PHE A 17 -10.89 3.68 14.63
N HIS A 18 -12.01 3.44 15.34
CA HIS A 18 -13.26 4.16 15.17
C HIS A 18 -13.74 4.75 16.49
N ARG A 19 -14.31 5.96 16.40
CA ARG A 19 -14.96 6.63 17.53
C ARG A 19 -16.42 6.22 17.58
N PRO A 20 -17.09 6.33 18.74
CA PRO A 20 -18.54 6.16 18.80
C PRO A 20 -19.25 7.04 17.78
N GLY A 21 -20.16 6.45 16.99
CA GLY A 21 -20.89 7.11 15.92
C GLY A 21 -20.19 7.13 14.55
N ASP A 22 -18.94 6.69 14.45
CA ASP A 22 -18.31 6.48 13.15
C ASP A 22 -18.93 5.28 12.45
N ILE A 23 -19.02 5.35 11.13
CA ILE A 23 -19.40 4.23 10.28
C ILE A 23 -18.15 3.68 9.60
N THR A 24 -18.02 2.36 9.62
CA THR A 24 -16.98 1.63 8.88
C THR A 24 -17.58 0.55 8.02
N GLU A 25 -16.92 0.20 6.94
CA GLU A 25 -17.30 -0.91 6.09
C GLU A 25 -16.48 -2.16 6.44
N LEU A 26 -17.16 -3.27 6.77
CA LEU A 26 -16.58 -4.61 6.68
C LEU A 26 -16.46 -4.97 5.21
N ARG A 27 -15.29 -5.44 4.78
CA ARG A 27 -15.09 -5.90 3.41
C ARG A 27 -14.28 -7.20 3.36
N ILE A 28 -14.79 -8.17 2.60
CA ILE A 28 -14.08 -9.40 2.28
C ILE A 28 -14.00 -9.49 0.76
N LEU A 29 -12.77 -9.50 0.26
CA LEU A 29 -12.47 -9.65 -1.17
C LEU A 29 -12.22 -11.12 -1.48
N ASN A 30 -12.43 -11.50 -2.75
CA ASN A 30 -12.19 -12.86 -3.22
C ASN A 30 -12.93 -13.91 -2.38
N ALA A 31 -14.17 -13.60 -1.98
CA ALA A 31 -14.99 -14.44 -1.11
C ALA A 31 -15.57 -15.65 -1.87
N GLY A 32 -14.82 -16.25 -2.77
CA GLY A 32 -15.21 -17.40 -3.59
C GLY A 32 -16.48 -17.12 -4.41
N LYS A 33 -17.49 -17.97 -4.29
CA LYS A 33 -18.78 -17.79 -5.00
C LYS A 33 -19.47 -16.46 -4.70
N PHE A 34 -19.21 -15.84 -3.55
CA PHE A 34 -19.83 -14.58 -3.16
C PHE A 34 -19.11 -13.34 -3.73
N ARG A 35 -17.94 -13.48 -4.35
CA ARG A 35 -17.07 -12.43 -4.90
C ARG A 35 -16.65 -11.42 -3.83
N THR A 36 -17.50 -10.44 -3.51
CA THR A 36 -17.28 -9.44 -2.43
C THR A 36 -18.40 -9.51 -1.43
N ILE A 37 -18.04 -9.55 -0.14
CA ILE A 37 -18.97 -9.37 0.98
C ILE A 37 -18.69 -7.97 1.53
N SER A 38 -19.73 -7.20 1.79
CA SER A 38 -19.63 -5.85 2.35
C SER A 38 -20.78 -5.58 3.31
N GLY A 39 -20.54 -4.76 4.33
CA GLY A 39 -21.57 -4.30 5.26
C GLY A 39 -21.06 -3.09 6.06
N TYR A 40 -21.99 -2.26 6.53
CA TYR A 40 -21.67 -1.01 7.21
C TYR A 40 -22.06 -1.09 8.68
N PHE A 41 -21.13 -0.68 9.55
CA PHE A 41 -21.27 -0.86 10.99
C PHE A 41 -20.95 0.44 11.74
N ASP A 42 -21.78 0.76 12.73
CA ASP A 42 -21.58 1.80 13.75
C ASP A 42 -21.44 1.20 15.16
N ASN A 43 -21.60 -0.13 15.27
CA ASN A 43 -21.57 -0.88 16.52
C ASN A 43 -20.48 -1.96 16.47
N ALA A 44 -19.52 -1.85 17.37
CA ALA A 44 -18.38 -2.78 17.45
C ALA A 44 -18.81 -4.22 17.76
N GLY A 45 -19.81 -4.43 18.62
CA GLY A 45 -20.34 -5.75 18.95
C GLY A 45 -20.99 -6.42 17.73
N ALA A 46 -21.82 -5.67 16.99
CA ALA A 46 -22.44 -6.15 15.75
C ALA A 46 -21.39 -6.52 14.68
N MET A 47 -20.30 -5.75 14.60
CA MET A 47 -19.19 -6.06 13.70
C MET A 47 -18.47 -7.36 14.11
N VAL A 48 -18.17 -7.53 15.41
CA VAL A 48 -17.55 -8.76 15.93
C VAL A 48 -18.44 -9.97 15.58
N ASP A 49 -19.73 -9.87 15.83
CA ASP A 49 -20.67 -10.96 15.56
C ASP A 49 -20.77 -11.26 14.06
N ALA A 50 -20.75 -10.24 13.22
CA ALA A 50 -20.74 -10.38 11.76
C ALA A 50 -19.47 -11.09 11.26
N VAL A 51 -18.29 -10.71 11.77
CA VAL A 51 -17.01 -11.35 11.40
C VAL A 51 -16.98 -12.80 11.85
N VAL A 52 -17.35 -13.09 13.09
CA VAL A 52 -17.36 -14.45 13.64
C VAL A 52 -18.44 -15.31 13.00
N GLY A 53 -19.60 -14.73 12.69
CA GLY A 53 -20.67 -15.42 11.96
C GLY A 53 -20.32 -15.85 10.52
N LEU A 54 -19.18 -15.41 10.00
CA LEU A 54 -18.59 -15.84 8.73
C LEU A 54 -17.51 -16.93 8.88
N ALA A 55 -17.39 -17.53 10.07
CA ALA A 55 -16.33 -18.50 10.40
C ALA A 55 -16.37 -19.79 9.59
N ASP A 56 -17.55 -20.21 9.15
CA ASP A 56 -17.74 -21.45 8.38
C ASP A 56 -17.13 -21.39 6.97
N ASP A 57 -16.89 -20.18 6.48
CA ASP A 57 -16.26 -19.93 5.18
C ASP A 57 -14.80 -19.48 5.38
N PRO A 58 -13.79 -20.24 4.93
CA PRO A 58 -12.38 -19.91 5.13
C PRO A 58 -11.91 -18.80 4.16
N PHE A 59 -12.41 -17.59 4.33
CA PHE A 59 -12.02 -16.45 3.49
C PHE A 59 -10.52 -16.11 3.62
N PRO A 60 -9.89 -15.56 2.55
CA PRO A 60 -8.47 -15.22 2.56
C PRO A 60 -8.10 -14.20 3.62
N ALA A 61 -8.94 -13.17 3.82
CA ALA A 61 -8.74 -12.12 4.81
C ALA A 61 -10.02 -11.31 5.06
N TYR A 62 -10.07 -10.67 6.22
CA TYR A 62 -11.15 -9.79 6.65
C TYR A 62 -10.61 -8.38 6.80
N TYR A 63 -11.32 -7.41 6.24
CA TYR A 63 -10.90 -6.01 6.21
C TYR A 63 -12.00 -5.08 6.68
N PHE A 64 -11.60 -3.87 7.08
CA PHE A 64 -12.49 -2.74 7.33
C PHE A 64 -11.93 -1.49 6.68
N THR A 65 -12.76 -0.48 6.41
CA THR A 65 -12.26 0.85 5.99
C THR A 65 -11.57 1.52 7.18
N ILE A 66 -10.27 1.84 7.02
CA ILE A 66 -9.46 2.41 8.12
C ILE A 66 -9.93 3.80 8.55
N ASN A 67 -10.57 4.53 7.64
CA ASN A 67 -11.09 5.87 7.85
C ASN A 67 -12.64 5.85 7.90
N PRO A 68 -13.29 6.81 8.61
CA PRO A 68 -14.72 6.85 8.75
C PRO A 68 -15.42 7.16 7.43
N VAL A 69 -16.50 6.42 7.19
CA VAL A 69 -17.33 6.49 5.98
C VAL A 69 -18.50 7.46 6.21
N ARG A 70 -19.00 8.07 5.13
CA ARG A 70 -20.19 8.94 5.18
C ARG A 70 -21.40 8.21 5.77
N PRO A 71 -22.18 8.87 6.66
CA PRO A 71 -23.30 8.25 7.38
C PRO A 71 -24.40 7.69 6.48
N ASP A 72 -24.63 8.27 5.31
CA ASP A 72 -25.68 7.85 4.38
C ASP A 72 -25.41 6.43 3.82
N LEU A 73 -24.15 5.98 3.74
CA LEU A 73 -23.83 4.63 3.30
C LEU A 73 -24.25 3.54 4.30
N PHE A 74 -24.50 3.91 5.56
CA PHE A 74 -25.00 2.99 6.57
C PHE A 74 -26.30 2.30 6.14
N ALA A 75 -27.18 3.04 5.44
CA ALA A 75 -28.45 2.52 4.94
C ALA A 75 -28.29 1.36 3.92
N ARG A 76 -27.12 1.21 3.29
CA ARG A 76 -26.88 0.10 2.34
C ARG A 76 -26.95 -1.26 3.02
N SER A 77 -26.44 -1.37 4.26
CA SER A 77 -26.47 -2.63 5.03
C SER A 77 -26.14 -2.36 6.51
N ALA A 78 -27.10 -1.79 7.25
CA ALA A 78 -26.94 -1.32 8.62
C ALA A 78 -26.67 -2.47 9.62
N ASN A 79 -25.49 -2.50 10.23
CA ASN A 79 -25.04 -3.51 11.21
C ASN A 79 -25.22 -4.96 10.76
N LYS A 80 -25.07 -5.19 9.46
CA LYS A 80 -25.09 -6.51 8.84
C LYS A 80 -24.27 -6.50 7.56
N TYR A 81 -23.93 -7.66 7.03
CA TYR A 81 -23.24 -7.79 5.76
C TYR A 81 -24.19 -8.29 4.65
N THR A 82 -23.84 -7.95 3.42
CA THR A 82 -24.47 -8.43 2.20
C THR A 82 -23.45 -9.20 1.39
N ARG A 83 -23.84 -10.40 0.94
CA ARG A 83 -23.08 -11.19 -0.02
C ARG A 83 -23.37 -10.66 -1.44
N TYR A 84 -22.37 -10.80 -2.35
CA TYR A 84 -22.44 -10.26 -3.71
C TYR A 84 -22.58 -8.73 -3.77
N ALA A 85 -21.90 -8.04 -2.87
CA ALA A 85 -21.93 -6.57 -2.86
C ALA A 85 -21.45 -6.02 -4.21
N LYS A 86 -22.30 -5.19 -4.85
CA LYS A 86 -22.01 -4.56 -6.14
C LYS A 86 -21.22 -3.28 -5.97
N GLU A 87 -21.44 -2.58 -4.86
CA GLU A 87 -20.83 -1.31 -4.53
C GLU A 87 -20.15 -1.41 -3.17
N THR A 88 -19.00 -0.77 -3.06
CA THR A 88 -18.22 -0.63 -1.83
C THR A 88 -17.83 0.82 -1.65
N THR A 89 -17.30 1.17 -0.48
CA THR A 89 -16.83 2.53 -0.19
C THR A 89 -15.72 2.95 -1.16
N ALA A 90 -15.88 4.11 -1.78
CA ALA A 90 -14.89 4.79 -2.61
C ALA A 90 -14.19 5.91 -1.82
N ASP A 91 -13.09 6.45 -2.37
CA ASP A 91 -12.33 7.52 -1.71
C ASP A 91 -13.18 8.78 -1.41
N ALA A 92 -14.13 9.10 -2.29
CA ALA A 92 -15.06 10.22 -2.11
C ALA A 92 -16.07 10.00 -0.96
N ASP A 93 -16.25 8.77 -0.51
CA ASP A 93 -17.17 8.42 0.57
C ASP A 93 -16.53 8.53 1.96
N ILE A 94 -15.24 8.83 2.03
CA ILE A 94 -14.51 9.00 3.29
C ILE A 94 -14.65 10.44 3.78
N ILE A 95 -15.02 10.60 5.05
CA ILE A 95 -15.22 11.92 5.67
C ILE A 95 -13.87 12.59 5.95
N LYS A 96 -12.90 11.82 6.46
CA LYS A 96 -11.65 12.34 7.02
C LYS A 96 -10.56 11.28 6.99
N ARG A 97 -9.30 11.69 6.86
CA ARG A 97 -8.13 10.80 6.97
C ARG A 97 -7.65 10.82 8.42
N ARG A 98 -7.89 9.75 9.15
CA ARG A 98 -7.51 9.63 10.57
C ARG A 98 -6.25 8.81 10.78
N TRP A 99 -5.76 8.16 9.73
CA TRP A 99 -4.64 7.22 9.82
C TRP A 99 -3.66 7.40 8.67
N LEU A 100 -2.37 7.33 9.00
CA LEU A 100 -1.30 7.04 8.06
C LEU A 100 -1.06 5.51 8.12
N PRO A 101 -1.51 4.75 7.12
CA PRO A 101 -1.40 3.28 7.09
C PRO A 101 -0.07 2.86 6.48
N ILE A 102 0.83 2.32 7.29
CA ILE A 102 2.15 1.82 6.87
C ILE A 102 2.07 0.30 6.89
N ASP A 103 2.09 -0.30 5.70
CA ASP A 103 2.07 -1.75 5.47
C ASP A 103 3.45 -2.21 5.01
N LEU A 104 3.98 -3.22 5.68
CA LEU A 104 5.30 -3.78 5.39
C LEU A 104 5.16 -5.24 4.97
N ASP A 105 5.42 -5.46 3.70
CA ASP A 105 5.43 -6.79 3.12
C ASP A 105 6.88 -7.33 3.01
N PRO A 106 7.14 -8.55 3.51
CA PRO A 106 8.42 -9.20 3.23
C PRO A 106 8.51 -9.60 1.75
N MET A 107 9.71 -9.56 1.22
CA MET A 107 9.99 -9.99 -0.16
C MET A 107 9.83 -11.50 -0.26
N ARG A 108 8.81 -11.94 -0.98
CA ARG A 108 8.47 -13.36 -1.19
C ARG A 108 7.75 -13.57 -2.52
N PRO A 109 7.68 -14.81 -3.03
CA PRO A 109 6.85 -15.11 -4.20
C PRO A 109 5.38 -14.68 -3.99
N SER A 110 4.75 -14.21 -5.05
CA SER A 110 3.35 -13.77 -4.98
C SER A 110 2.40 -14.92 -4.68
N GLY A 111 1.33 -14.64 -3.94
CA GLY A 111 0.25 -15.61 -3.69
C GLY A 111 0.50 -16.63 -2.59
N ILE A 112 1.62 -16.58 -1.86
CA ILE A 112 1.91 -17.49 -0.74
C ILE A 112 2.10 -16.73 0.58
N SER A 113 1.94 -17.43 1.71
CA SER A 113 2.24 -16.90 3.05
C SER A 113 3.75 -16.70 3.23
N SER A 114 4.14 -15.81 4.13
CA SER A 114 5.54 -15.65 4.57
C SER A 114 5.99 -16.87 5.38
N ASN A 115 7.28 -17.23 5.25
CA ASN A 115 7.91 -18.11 6.22
C ASN A 115 8.24 -17.35 7.51
N GLU A 116 8.84 -18.01 8.49
CA GLU A 116 9.13 -17.41 9.80
C GLU A 116 10.13 -16.25 9.69
N GLU A 117 11.24 -16.46 8.95
CA GLU A 117 12.28 -15.46 8.78
C GLU A 117 11.77 -14.21 8.04
N GLU A 118 11.00 -14.39 6.97
CA GLU A 118 10.36 -13.30 6.21
C GLU A 118 9.38 -12.52 7.09
N HIS A 119 8.59 -13.23 7.89
CA HIS A 119 7.62 -12.65 8.81
C HIS A 119 8.30 -11.83 9.91
N ASP A 120 9.30 -12.41 10.60
CA ASP A 120 10.02 -11.75 11.68
C ASP A 120 10.78 -10.52 11.18
N ALA A 121 11.36 -10.58 9.99
CA ALA A 121 12.01 -9.43 9.37
C ALA A 121 11.04 -8.25 9.17
N ALA A 122 9.79 -8.52 8.73
CA ALA A 122 8.79 -7.48 8.56
C ALA A 122 8.34 -6.90 9.90
N ILE A 123 8.13 -7.72 10.92
CA ILE A 123 7.78 -7.26 12.28
C ILE A 123 8.90 -6.42 12.90
N GLN A 124 10.17 -6.82 12.72
CA GLN A 124 11.29 -6.02 13.21
C GLN A 124 11.36 -4.66 12.49
N LYS A 125 11.19 -4.64 11.17
CA LYS A 125 11.19 -3.40 10.38
C LYS A 125 10.10 -2.42 10.82
N VAL A 126 8.91 -2.91 11.19
CA VAL A 126 7.84 -2.09 11.77
C VAL A 126 8.30 -1.40 13.05
N ARG A 127 8.99 -2.13 13.94
CA ARG A 127 9.56 -1.56 15.18
C ARG A 127 10.61 -0.51 14.89
N ASP A 128 11.50 -0.78 13.94
CA ASP A 128 12.56 0.16 13.54
C ASP A 128 11.97 1.48 13.02
N ILE A 129 10.92 1.40 12.20
CA ILE A 129 10.19 2.58 11.71
C ILE A 129 9.55 3.34 12.86
N ARG A 130 8.81 2.66 13.76
CA ARG A 130 8.19 3.28 14.94
C ARG A 130 9.24 4.01 15.77
N ASP A 131 10.36 3.36 16.09
CA ASP A 131 11.41 3.89 16.94
C ASP A 131 12.08 5.11 16.29
N ARG A 132 12.28 5.07 14.97
CA ARG A 132 12.76 6.22 14.22
C ARG A 132 11.81 7.41 14.27
N LEU A 133 10.51 7.19 14.06
CA LEU A 133 9.50 8.25 14.13
C LEU A 133 9.41 8.83 15.55
N VAL A 134 9.49 8.00 16.59
CA VAL A 134 9.58 8.46 17.98
C VAL A 134 10.82 9.32 18.18
N SER A 135 11.98 8.93 17.66
CA SER A 135 13.21 9.73 17.73
C SER A 135 13.12 11.08 16.99
N MET A 136 12.19 11.21 16.04
CA MET A 136 11.84 12.46 15.37
C MET A 136 10.81 13.31 16.15
N GLY A 137 10.48 12.91 17.38
CA GLY A 137 9.55 13.64 18.25
C GLY A 137 8.08 13.28 18.06
N TRP A 138 7.76 12.16 17.41
CA TRP A 138 6.38 11.71 17.30
C TRP A 138 5.89 11.11 18.61
N PRO A 139 4.63 11.36 19.04
CA PRO A 139 4.11 10.81 20.28
C PRO A 139 4.08 9.27 20.25
N VAL A 140 4.64 8.60 21.23
CA VAL A 140 4.62 7.12 21.33
C VAL A 140 3.18 6.58 21.29
N ARG A 141 2.23 7.30 21.87
CA ARG A 141 0.80 6.93 21.90
C ARG A 141 0.06 7.18 20.57
N ALA A 142 0.75 7.62 19.50
CA ALA A 142 0.14 7.76 18.18
C ALA A 142 0.16 6.48 17.35
N PHE A 143 0.82 5.43 17.82
CA PHE A 143 1.09 4.22 17.03
C PHE A 143 0.26 3.03 17.49
N ILE A 144 -0.27 2.30 16.48
CA ILE A 144 -0.77 0.94 16.63
C ILE A 144 0.15 0.04 15.81
N LEU A 145 0.90 -0.83 16.48
CA LEU A 145 1.78 -1.81 15.87
C LEU A 145 1.09 -3.17 15.87
N ALA A 146 1.03 -3.83 14.73
CA ALA A 146 0.31 -5.08 14.59
C ALA A 146 0.99 -6.04 13.61
N ASP A 147 0.71 -7.31 13.80
CA ASP A 147 1.01 -8.40 12.90
C ASP A 147 -0.17 -8.63 11.96
N SER A 148 0.03 -8.46 10.66
CA SER A 148 -1.00 -8.71 9.64
C SER A 148 -1.22 -10.21 9.35
N GLY A 149 -0.37 -11.08 9.92
CA GLY A 149 -0.28 -12.50 9.67
C GLY A 149 0.72 -12.89 8.57
N ASN A 150 1.10 -11.96 7.71
CA ASN A 150 2.11 -12.18 6.66
C ASN A 150 3.22 -11.12 6.65
N GLY A 151 3.05 -10.05 7.38
CA GLY A 151 3.96 -8.92 7.47
C GLY A 151 3.59 -8.03 8.64
N GLY A 152 4.10 -6.81 8.66
CA GLY A 152 3.91 -5.87 9.76
C GLY A 152 3.07 -4.66 9.37
N HIS A 153 2.21 -4.23 10.28
CA HIS A 153 1.41 -3.02 10.15
C HIS A 153 1.81 -1.98 11.19
N LEU A 154 1.92 -0.73 10.77
CA LEU A 154 2.00 0.42 11.66
C LEU A 154 0.95 1.45 11.25
N ALA A 155 -0.11 1.56 12.01
CA ALA A 155 -1.09 2.62 11.82
C ALA A 155 -0.76 3.79 12.74
N VAL A 156 -0.62 4.98 12.16
CA VAL A 156 -0.29 6.20 12.91
C VAL A 156 -1.48 7.13 12.92
N LYS A 157 -1.89 7.58 14.10
CA LYS A 157 -3.01 8.50 14.27
C LYS A 157 -2.70 9.88 13.72
N ILE A 158 -3.48 10.32 12.73
CA ILE A 158 -3.45 11.65 12.12
C ILE A 158 -4.85 12.28 12.16
N ASP A 159 -4.96 13.53 11.74
CA ASP A 159 -6.24 14.21 11.60
C ASP A 159 -6.21 15.18 10.42
N LEU A 160 -6.47 14.68 9.22
CA LEU A 160 -6.42 15.44 7.98
C LEU A 160 -7.78 15.44 7.26
N PRO A 161 -8.13 16.49 6.52
CA PRO A 161 -9.29 16.46 5.62
C PRO A 161 -9.09 15.39 4.54
N ASN A 162 -10.19 14.98 3.90
CA ASN A 162 -10.12 14.08 2.75
C ASN A 162 -10.06 14.90 1.45
N ASP A 163 -8.94 15.55 1.22
CA ASP A 163 -8.66 16.35 0.01
C ASP A 163 -7.39 15.87 -0.71
N THR A 164 -7.09 16.49 -1.84
CA THR A 164 -5.92 16.18 -2.66
C THR A 164 -4.61 16.48 -1.91
N ALA A 165 -4.53 17.58 -1.17
CA ALA A 165 -3.32 17.98 -0.46
C ALA A 165 -2.97 16.96 0.66
N ALA A 166 -3.99 16.51 1.41
CA ALA A 166 -3.82 15.48 2.43
C ALA A 166 -3.46 14.12 1.83
N ARG A 167 -4.09 13.77 0.68
CA ARG A 167 -3.73 12.54 -0.06
C ARG A 167 -2.26 12.55 -0.46
N ASP A 168 -1.80 13.66 -1.04
CA ASP A 168 -0.44 13.78 -1.55
C ASP A 168 0.58 13.83 -0.41
N LEU A 169 0.23 14.41 0.74
CA LEU A 169 1.06 14.39 1.95
C LEU A 169 1.20 12.95 2.50
N VAL A 170 0.10 12.21 2.63
CA VAL A 170 0.13 10.81 3.07
C VAL A 170 0.96 9.96 2.11
N LYS A 171 0.79 10.13 0.80
CA LYS A 171 1.60 9.45 -0.21
C LYS A 171 3.08 9.79 -0.06
N ALA A 172 3.41 11.07 0.12
CA ALA A 172 4.77 11.54 0.31
C ALA A 172 5.44 10.95 1.57
N CYS A 173 4.68 10.79 2.67
CA CYS A 173 5.17 10.12 3.87
C CYS A 173 5.51 8.64 3.59
N LEU A 174 4.65 7.91 2.88
CA LEU A 174 4.92 6.51 2.53
C LEU A 174 6.13 6.37 1.60
N GLU A 175 6.28 7.25 0.61
CA GLU A 175 7.44 7.28 -0.27
C GLU A 175 8.74 7.62 0.48
N ALA A 176 8.68 8.49 1.48
CA ALA A 176 9.83 8.78 2.35
C ALA A 176 10.23 7.55 3.19
N LEU A 177 9.25 6.85 3.76
CA LEU A 177 9.49 5.63 4.52
C LEU A 177 10.04 4.50 3.64
N ASP A 178 9.51 4.33 2.42
CA ASP A 178 10.03 3.37 1.44
C ASP A 178 11.50 3.65 1.12
N ALA A 179 11.83 4.90 0.82
CA ALA A 179 13.19 5.31 0.48
C ALA A 179 14.20 5.09 1.61
N VAL A 180 13.77 5.22 2.87
CA VAL A 180 14.65 5.11 4.05
C VAL A 180 14.75 3.68 4.58
N PHE A 181 13.65 2.92 4.52
CA PHE A 181 13.54 1.65 5.26
C PHE A 181 13.39 0.41 4.38
N SER A 182 12.94 0.55 3.13
CA SER A 182 12.83 -0.63 2.25
C SER A 182 14.21 -1.15 1.85
N ASP A 183 14.33 -2.45 1.85
CA ASP A 183 15.54 -3.18 1.46
C ASP A 183 15.19 -4.41 0.59
N ASP A 184 16.12 -5.35 0.41
CA ASP A 184 15.93 -6.59 -0.33
C ASP A 184 15.09 -7.64 0.43
N ARG A 185 14.83 -7.44 1.74
CA ARG A 185 14.06 -8.36 2.59
C ARG A 185 12.63 -7.89 2.84
N VAL A 186 12.41 -6.58 3.04
CA VAL A 186 11.11 -6.00 3.42
C VAL A 186 10.89 -4.68 2.70
N LYS A 187 9.67 -4.48 2.19
CA LYS A 187 9.26 -3.23 1.54
C LYS A 187 8.08 -2.57 2.24
N VAL A 188 8.09 -1.24 2.23
CA VAL A 188 6.94 -0.42 2.58
C VAL A 188 6.01 -0.35 1.36
N ASP A 189 4.73 -0.68 1.53
CA ASP A 189 3.72 -0.51 0.46
C ASP A 189 3.35 0.96 0.31
N THR A 190 3.88 1.61 -0.72
CA THR A 190 3.59 3.02 -1.04
C THR A 190 2.20 3.23 -1.64
N THR A 191 1.42 2.18 -1.90
CA THR A 191 0.09 2.29 -2.52
C THR A 191 -1.04 2.47 -1.51
N THR A 192 -0.75 2.41 -0.20
CA THR A 192 -1.77 2.46 0.87
C THR A 192 -2.34 3.86 1.15
N TYR A 193 -1.99 4.89 0.36
CA TYR A 193 -2.36 6.30 0.59
C TYR A 193 -3.82 6.66 0.25
N ASN A 194 -4.59 5.80 -0.39
CA ASN A 194 -5.97 6.10 -0.77
C ASN A 194 -6.89 6.20 0.46
N ALA A 195 -7.89 7.09 0.43
CA ALA A 195 -8.74 7.38 1.59
C ALA A 195 -9.59 6.19 2.03
N ALA A 196 -10.16 5.44 1.08
CA ALA A 196 -10.97 4.25 1.32
C ALA A 196 -10.12 2.98 1.51
N ARG A 197 -8.84 3.14 1.93
CA ARG A 197 -7.98 1.99 2.20
C ARG A 197 -8.68 1.02 3.15
N ILE A 198 -8.78 -0.23 2.73
CA ILE A 198 -9.19 -1.30 3.62
C ILE A 198 -7.98 -1.80 4.40
N TRP A 199 -8.20 -2.08 5.67
CA TRP A 199 -7.18 -2.50 6.61
C TRP A 199 -7.57 -3.81 7.27
N LYS A 200 -6.59 -4.61 7.65
CA LYS A 200 -6.82 -5.92 8.25
C LYS A 200 -7.59 -5.82 9.57
N ILE A 201 -8.61 -6.63 9.74
CA ILE A 201 -9.24 -6.83 11.06
C ILE A 201 -8.32 -7.77 11.83
N TYR A 202 -7.67 -7.27 12.88
CA TYR A 202 -6.85 -8.10 13.75
C TYR A 202 -7.72 -9.07 14.54
N GLY A 203 -7.16 -10.21 14.93
CA GLY A 203 -7.93 -11.32 15.49
C GLY A 203 -8.56 -12.21 14.40
N THR A 204 -8.19 -12.05 13.13
CA THR A 204 -8.65 -12.90 12.01
C THR A 204 -7.49 -13.58 11.30
N MET A 205 -7.73 -14.75 10.74
CA MET A 205 -6.71 -15.48 9.98
C MET A 205 -6.32 -14.75 8.69
N ALA A 206 -5.03 -14.74 8.40
CA ALA A 206 -4.47 -14.40 7.10
C ALA A 206 -4.18 -15.70 6.33
N ARG A 207 -4.95 -15.93 5.27
CA ARG A 207 -4.84 -17.14 4.45
C ARG A 207 -4.38 -16.75 3.05
N LYS A 208 -3.10 -16.94 2.76
CA LYS A 208 -2.52 -16.61 1.46
C LYS A 208 -1.83 -17.86 0.89
N GLY A 209 -2.37 -18.42 -0.18
CA GLY A 209 -1.91 -19.70 -0.70
C GLY A 209 -2.29 -20.89 0.19
N SER A 210 -1.56 -22.00 0.05
CA SER A 210 -1.75 -23.20 0.85
C SER A 210 -1.14 -23.06 2.25
N ASP A 211 -1.79 -23.66 3.23
CA ASP A 211 -1.28 -23.76 4.61
C ASP A 211 -0.27 -24.92 4.67
N VAL A 212 1.01 -24.60 4.76
CA VAL A 212 2.10 -25.58 4.81
C VAL A 212 3.04 -25.27 5.99
N PRO A 213 3.77 -26.26 6.54
CA PRO A 213 4.55 -26.08 7.78
C PRO A 213 5.56 -24.93 7.75
N ASP A 214 6.24 -24.70 6.63
CA ASP A 214 7.23 -23.64 6.46
C ASP A 214 6.61 -22.28 6.04
N ARG A 215 5.33 -22.26 5.61
CA ARG A 215 4.57 -21.08 5.22
C ARG A 215 3.12 -21.13 5.75
N PRO A 216 2.95 -21.13 7.08
CA PRO A 216 1.64 -21.33 7.68
C PRO A 216 0.72 -20.13 7.51
N HIS A 217 -0.59 -20.40 7.57
CA HIS A 217 -1.56 -19.34 7.83
C HIS A 217 -1.43 -18.86 9.28
N ARG A 218 -1.50 -17.54 9.49
CA ARG A 218 -1.32 -16.94 10.83
C ARG A 218 -2.52 -16.11 11.23
N LEU A 219 -2.82 -16.12 12.53
CA LEU A 219 -3.77 -15.21 13.12
C LEU A 219 -3.13 -13.81 13.21
N SER A 220 -3.77 -12.81 12.59
CA SER A 220 -3.33 -11.42 12.74
C SER A 220 -3.64 -10.91 14.14
N LYS A 221 -2.79 -10.07 14.72
CA LYS A 221 -2.93 -9.61 16.09
C LYS A 221 -2.39 -8.20 16.33
N ILE A 222 -2.93 -7.50 17.30
CA ILE A 222 -2.37 -6.25 17.80
C ILE A 222 -1.17 -6.61 18.70
N LEU A 223 0.00 -6.04 18.39
CA LEU A 223 1.22 -6.27 19.18
C LEU A 223 1.39 -5.21 20.24
N GLU A 224 1.22 -3.94 19.87
CA GLU A 224 1.38 -2.78 20.74
C GLU A 224 0.36 -1.71 20.34
N ALA A 225 -0.39 -1.20 21.31
CA ALA A 225 -1.31 -0.08 21.12
C ALA A 225 -1.56 0.60 22.47
N PRO A 226 -1.78 1.92 22.51
CA PRO A 226 -2.31 2.59 23.69
C PRO A 226 -3.78 2.20 23.92
N GLU A 227 -4.36 2.64 25.03
CA GLU A 227 -5.81 2.61 25.15
C GLU A 227 -6.46 3.60 24.19
N PRO A 228 -7.68 3.34 23.68
CA PRO A 228 -8.32 4.16 22.65
C PRO A 228 -8.42 5.65 23.05
N GLU A 229 -8.65 5.95 24.33
CA GLU A 229 -8.77 7.30 24.88
C GLU A 229 -7.42 8.02 24.98
N GLU A 230 -6.33 7.28 24.96
CA GLU A 230 -4.96 7.80 25.08
C GLU A 230 -4.30 8.05 23.72
N LEU A 231 -4.95 7.68 22.63
CA LEU A 231 -4.42 7.84 21.27
C LEU A 231 -4.08 9.30 20.97
N ALA A 232 -2.78 9.60 20.88
CA ALA A 232 -2.27 10.90 20.48
C ALA A 232 -2.31 11.06 18.95
N THR A 233 -2.42 12.29 18.48
CA THR A 233 -2.46 12.62 17.04
C THR A 233 -1.14 13.27 16.62
N VAL A 234 -0.55 12.80 15.53
CA VAL A 234 0.61 13.39 14.88
C VAL A 234 0.19 14.65 14.14
N SER A 235 0.96 15.73 14.27
CA SER A 235 0.65 17.00 13.63
C SER A 235 0.96 16.99 12.14
N ARG A 236 0.37 17.94 11.40
CA ARG A 236 0.66 18.13 9.96
C ARG A 236 2.14 18.45 9.73
N GLU A 237 2.75 19.27 10.58
CA GLU A 237 4.15 19.68 10.49
C GLU A 237 5.08 18.47 10.65
N GLN A 238 4.73 17.53 11.54
CA GLN A 238 5.48 16.28 11.70
C GLN A 238 5.38 15.39 10.45
N LEU A 239 4.21 15.33 9.82
CA LEU A 239 4.02 14.62 8.55
C LEU A 239 4.80 15.28 7.41
N GLU A 240 4.81 16.61 7.32
CA GLU A 240 5.58 17.37 6.32
C GLU A 240 7.08 17.18 6.52
N ALA A 241 7.57 17.15 7.77
CA ALA A 241 8.96 16.85 8.09
C ALA A 241 9.36 15.42 7.67
N LEU A 242 8.50 14.43 7.85
CA LEU A 242 8.71 13.08 7.33
C LEU A 242 8.72 13.06 5.80
N ALA A 243 7.74 13.68 5.17
CA ALA A 243 7.63 13.76 3.71
C ALA A 243 8.85 14.43 3.06
N ALA A 244 9.49 15.38 3.75
CA ALA A 244 10.72 16.04 3.30
C ALA A 244 11.94 15.11 3.27
N LEU A 245 11.91 13.95 3.95
CA LEU A 245 12.97 12.94 3.87
C LEU A 245 12.93 12.13 2.57
N ARG A 246 11.90 12.31 1.75
CA ARG A 246 11.93 11.71 0.41
C ARG A 246 13.24 12.14 -0.27
N PRO A 247 13.93 11.23 -0.95
CA PRO A 247 14.94 11.66 -1.89
C PRO A 247 14.24 12.71 -2.76
N THR A 248 14.65 13.96 -2.63
CA THR A 248 14.28 14.95 -3.61
C THR A 248 14.73 14.30 -4.91
N GLU A 249 13.79 14.03 -5.84
CA GLU A 249 14.21 14.12 -7.22
C GLU A 249 14.91 15.48 -7.25
N GLN A 250 16.23 15.47 -7.13
CA GLN A 250 16.95 16.52 -7.76
C GLN A 250 16.47 16.39 -9.22
N THR A 251 15.41 17.10 -9.57
CA THR A 251 15.51 17.91 -10.76
C THR A 251 16.83 18.62 -10.55
N THR A 252 17.90 17.97 -10.95
CA THR A 252 19.03 18.67 -11.49
C THR A 252 18.47 19.39 -12.70
N THR A 253 17.75 20.46 -12.48
CA THR A 253 17.93 21.69 -13.21
C THR A 253 19.33 22.20 -12.82
N THR A 254 20.36 21.39 -12.95
CA THR A 254 21.52 21.83 -13.63
C THR A 254 21.01 22.07 -15.05
N ALA A 255 20.66 23.31 -15.31
CA ALA A 255 20.97 23.93 -16.56
C ALA A 255 22.50 23.78 -16.74
N ALA A 256 22.95 22.55 -16.92
CA ALA A 256 24.11 22.19 -17.69
C ALA A 256 23.62 22.25 -19.13
N ALA A 257 23.75 23.45 -19.68
CA ALA A 257 23.79 23.63 -21.12
C ALA A 257 24.65 22.49 -21.69
N GLY A 258 24.03 21.60 -22.53
CA GLY A 258 24.77 20.81 -23.52
C GLY A 258 25.33 19.46 -23.04
N VAL A 259 24.46 18.51 -22.58
CA VAL A 259 24.64 17.12 -22.99
C VAL A 259 23.30 16.66 -23.54
N ASP A 260 23.23 16.63 -24.85
CA ASP A 260 22.10 16.14 -25.62
C ASP A 260 21.91 14.66 -25.28
N PHE A 261 20.87 14.33 -24.47
CA PHE A 261 20.59 12.93 -24.13
C PHE A 261 20.01 12.26 -25.37
N ASP A 262 20.81 11.42 -25.99
CA ASP A 262 20.39 10.58 -27.12
C ASP A 262 19.93 9.20 -26.56
N PRO A 263 18.63 8.87 -26.65
CA PRO A 263 18.12 7.61 -26.14
C PRO A 263 18.66 6.39 -26.90
N VAL A 264 19.09 6.55 -28.18
CA VAL A 264 19.72 5.48 -28.96
C VAL A 264 21.10 5.18 -28.37
N ARG A 265 21.95 6.21 -28.30
CA ARG A 265 23.30 6.05 -27.71
C ARG A 265 23.28 5.51 -26.29
N TYR A 266 22.29 5.93 -25.50
CA TYR A 266 22.14 5.41 -24.14
C TYR A 266 21.82 3.91 -24.15
N ALA A 267 20.85 3.47 -24.97
CA ALA A 267 20.46 2.06 -25.06
C ALA A 267 21.64 1.18 -25.53
N GLU A 268 22.33 1.59 -26.59
CA GLU A 268 23.49 0.87 -27.17
C GLU A 268 24.65 0.79 -26.19
N ALA A 269 24.94 1.87 -25.45
CA ALA A 269 26.01 1.91 -24.45
C ALA A 269 25.75 0.94 -23.27
N HIS A 270 24.48 0.56 -23.05
CA HIS A 270 24.07 -0.41 -22.03
C HIS A 270 23.72 -1.79 -22.63
N GLY A 271 24.20 -2.08 -23.84
CA GLY A 271 24.12 -3.42 -24.46
C GLY A 271 22.74 -3.75 -25.04
N ALA A 272 21.82 -2.79 -25.16
CA ALA A 272 20.52 -3.01 -25.76
C ALA A 272 20.53 -2.70 -27.25
N THR A 273 19.92 -3.56 -28.08
CA THR A 273 19.75 -3.34 -29.53
C THR A 273 18.50 -2.50 -29.78
N VAL A 274 18.65 -1.43 -30.56
CA VAL A 274 17.55 -0.52 -30.96
C VAL A 274 16.93 -1.00 -32.25
N ALA A 275 15.65 -1.41 -32.19
CA ALA A 275 14.89 -1.85 -33.37
C ALA A 275 14.47 -0.68 -34.27
N LYS A 276 14.07 0.44 -33.70
CA LYS A 276 13.65 1.66 -34.41
C LYS A 276 13.60 2.87 -33.49
N VAL A 277 13.61 4.06 -34.08
CA VAL A 277 13.39 5.35 -33.39
C VAL A 277 12.01 5.88 -33.72
N LYS A 278 11.27 6.37 -32.72
CA LYS A 278 9.98 7.01 -32.87
C LYS A 278 10.04 8.42 -32.26
N SER A 279 10.07 9.44 -33.12
CA SER A 279 10.07 10.84 -32.70
C SER A 279 8.65 11.42 -32.72
N GLY A 280 8.38 12.37 -31.77
CA GLY A 280 7.12 13.08 -31.70
C GLY A 280 5.95 12.27 -31.14
N TRP A 281 6.22 11.19 -30.44
CA TRP A 281 5.16 10.44 -29.75
C TRP A 281 4.59 11.25 -28.59
N LEU A 282 3.26 11.33 -28.52
CA LEU A 282 2.56 12.02 -27.45
C LEU A 282 2.09 11.00 -26.40
N ASP A 283 2.45 11.24 -25.15
CA ASP A 283 1.92 10.45 -24.03
C ASP A 283 0.47 10.87 -23.69
N PRO A 284 -0.24 10.12 -22.82
CA PRO A 284 -1.61 10.46 -22.43
C PRO A 284 -1.77 11.84 -21.76
N LYS A 285 -0.66 12.45 -21.31
CA LYS A 285 -0.63 13.79 -20.71
C LYS A 285 -0.28 14.88 -21.76
N GLY A 286 -0.15 14.52 -23.04
CA GLY A 286 0.18 15.42 -24.13
C GLY A 286 1.66 15.82 -24.22
N LYS A 287 2.55 15.17 -23.47
CA LYS A 287 4.00 15.41 -23.53
C LYS A 287 4.59 14.69 -24.73
N ARG A 288 5.44 15.39 -25.50
CA ARG A 288 6.07 14.85 -26.71
C ARG A 288 7.42 14.21 -26.38
N TRP A 289 7.66 13.02 -26.94
CA TRP A 289 8.83 12.17 -26.69
C TRP A 289 9.53 11.74 -27.97
N THR A 290 10.84 11.54 -27.86
CA THR A 290 11.64 10.74 -28.79
C THR A 290 12.00 9.43 -28.12
N LEU A 291 11.61 8.30 -28.73
CA LEU A 291 11.76 6.96 -28.16
C LEU A 291 12.70 6.11 -29.00
N ALA A 292 13.71 5.49 -28.41
CA ALA A 292 14.44 4.34 -28.95
C ALA A 292 13.69 3.06 -28.56
N ILE A 293 13.09 2.39 -29.50
CA ILE A 293 12.38 1.13 -29.29
C ILE A 293 13.40 0.01 -29.31
N LEU A 294 13.43 -0.79 -28.25
CA LEU A 294 14.40 -1.87 -28.06
C LEU A 294 13.89 -3.17 -28.69
N GLU A 295 14.78 -4.00 -29.24
CA GLU A 295 14.43 -5.33 -29.72
C GLU A 295 13.96 -6.23 -28.59
N GLU A 296 14.67 -6.17 -27.44
CA GLU A 296 14.39 -6.96 -26.25
C GLU A 296 14.24 -6.04 -25.03
N CYS A 297 13.42 -6.45 -24.08
CA CYS A 297 13.29 -5.75 -22.83
C CYS A 297 14.47 -6.09 -21.89
N PRO A 298 15.20 -5.11 -21.34
CA PRO A 298 16.34 -5.37 -20.48
C PRO A 298 15.98 -6.07 -19.16
N PHE A 299 14.70 -6.12 -18.79
CA PHE A 299 14.21 -6.81 -17.60
C PHE A 299 13.67 -8.21 -17.86
N ASN A 300 13.40 -8.57 -19.11
CA ASN A 300 12.90 -9.90 -19.47
C ASN A 300 13.11 -10.15 -20.96
N ALA A 301 13.99 -11.08 -21.30
CA ALA A 301 14.34 -11.44 -22.68
C ALA A 301 13.16 -12.06 -23.48
N ASP A 302 12.13 -12.59 -22.81
CA ASP A 302 10.92 -13.09 -23.46
C ASP A 302 10.07 -11.96 -24.08
N HIS A 303 10.32 -10.71 -23.65
CA HIS A 303 9.69 -9.51 -24.21
C HIS A 303 10.53 -8.97 -25.40
N ASN A 304 10.52 -9.69 -26.51
CA ASN A 304 11.39 -9.47 -27.68
C ASN A 304 10.64 -8.99 -28.94
N ARG A 305 9.45 -8.38 -28.78
CA ARG A 305 8.64 -7.90 -29.91
C ARG A 305 8.85 -6.44 -30.28
N GLY A 306 9.88 -5.79 -29.78
CA GLY A 306 10.14 -4.38 -30.04
C GLY A 306 9.09 -3.46 -29.41
N GLU A 307 8.70 -3.72 -28.17
CA GLU A 307 7.69 -2.95 -27.43
C GLU A 307 8.28 -2.16 -26.26
N ALA A 308 9.43 -2.59 -25.73
CA ALA A 308 10.16 -1.83 -24.72
C ALA A 308 10.84 -0.61 -25.34
N TRP A 309 10.95 0.48 -24.59
CA TRP A 309 11.54 1.72 -25.07
C TRP A 309 12.33 2.49 -24.02
N VAL A 310 13.36 3.21 -24.49
CA VAL A 310 14.05 4.27 -23.75
C VAL A 310 13.74 5.58 -24.46
N GLY A 311 13.46 6.65 -23.74
CA GLY A 311 13.06 7.90 -24.37
C GLY A 311 13.45 9.16 -23.62
N VAL A 312 13.36 10.27 -24.37
CA VAL A 312 13.51 11.63 -23.83
C VAL A 312 12.35 12.49 -24.31
N ALA A 313 11.77 13.25 -23.40
CA ALA A 313 10.75 14.24 -23.73
C ALA A 313 11.40 15.54 -24.21
N ASP A 314 10.65 16.37 -24.95
CA ASP A 314 11.09 17.72 -25.35
C ASP A 314 11.46 18.59 -24.13
N SER A 315 10.92 18.26 -22.95
CA SER A 315 11.26 18.90 -21.68
C SER A 315 12.61 18.44 -21.08
N GLY A 316 13.29 17.47 -21.69
CA GLY A 316 14.52 16.85 -21.19
C GLY A 316 14.29 15.71 -20.20
N GLU A 317 13.04 15.36 -19.85
CA GLU A 317 12.70 14.23 -19.00
C GLU A 317 13.04 12.92 -19.70
N ARG A 318 13.63 11.97 -18.97
CA ARG A 318 14.05 10.66 -19.50
C ARG A 318 13.09 9.59 -18.99
N GLY A 319 12.81 8.59 -19.82
CA GLY A 319 11.85 7.52 -19.50
C GLY A 319 12.29 6.17 -20.03
N PHE A 320 11.76 5.13 -19.40
CA PHE A 320 11.76 3.76 -19.87
C PHE A 320 10.35 3.18 -19.69
N GLY A 321 9.91 2.33 -20.60
CA GLY A 321 8.66 1.59 -20.46
C GLY A 321 8.68 0.28 -21.23
N CYS A 322 7.93 -0.69 -20.67
CA CYS A 322 7.60 -1.95 -21.31
C CYS A 322 6.13 -2.25 -20.99
N PRO A 323 5.27 -2.52 -22.00
CA PRO A 323 3.84 -2.67 -21.80
C PRO A 323 3.41 -3.97 -21.08
N HIS A 324 4.32 -4.92 -20.92
CA HIS A 324 4.01 -6.21 -20.33
C HIS A 324 3.79 -6.11 -18.80
N ASP A 325 2.86 -6.90 -18.28
CA ASP A 325 2.44 -6.85 -16.87
C ASP A 325 3.59 -7.05 -15.87
N GLY A 326 4.52 -7.94 -16.17
CA GLY A 326 5.71 -8.18 -15.34
C GLY A 326 6.71 -7.02 -15.31
N CYS A 327 6.59 -6.03 -16.19
CA CYS A 327 7.49 -4.88 -16.29
C CYS A 327 6.84 -3.53 -15.93
N LYS A 328 5.55 -3.50 -15.59
CA LYS A 328 4.80 -2.25 -15.33
C LYS A 328 5.42 -1.35 -14.26
N ASN A 329 6.16 -1.92 -13.32
CA ASN A 329 6.81 -1.18 -12.24
C ASN A 329 8.28 -0.81 -12.55
N ASN A 330 8.79 -1.21 -13.73
CA ASN A 330 10.14 -0.91 -14.15
C ASN A 330 10.15 0.39 -14.96
N GLY A 331 10.47 1.50 -14.32
CA GLY A 331 10.63 2.81 -14.95
C GLY A 331 12.12 3.17 -15.17
N TRP A 332 12.37 4.45 -15.50
CA TRP A 332 13.71 4.98 -15.73
C TRP A 332 14.70 4.68 -14.61
N HIS A 333 14.26 4.77 -13.36
CA HIS A 333 15.12 4.49 -12.19
C HIS A 333 15.50 3.02 -12.05
N ALA A 334 14.61 2.11 -12.44
CA ALA A 334 14.92 0.68 -12.46
C ALA A 334 15.96 0.38 -13.56
N LEU A 335 15.79 0.97 -14.74
CA LEU A 335 16.75 0.81 -15.86
C LEU A 335 18.16 1.28 -15.52
N LYS A 336 18.32 2.37 -14.77
CA LYS A 336 19.64 2.87 -14.35
C LYS A 336 20.37 1.97 -13.36
N ARG A 337 19.73 0.96 -12.79
CA ARG A 337 20.30 0.02 -11.81
C ARG A 337 20.72 -1.30 -12.42
N LEU A 338 20.42 -1.53 -13.70
CA LEU A 338 20.95 -2.65 -14.47
C LEU A 338 22.36 -2.31 -14.98
#